data_272f133fae7ba16c6bdf44f81cb3a6bc
#
_entry.id   272f133fae7ba16c6bdf44f81cb3a6bc
#
_cell.length_a   1.000
_cell.length_b   1.000
_cell.length_c   1.000
_cell.angle_alpha   90.00
_cell.angle_beta   90.00
_cell.angle_gamma   90.00
#
_symmetry.space_group_name_H-M   'P 1'
#
loop_
_entity.id
_entity.type
_entity.pdbx_description
1 polymer ?
#
loop_
_entity_poly.entity_id
_entity_poly.type
_entity_poly.pdbx_seq_one_letter_code
_entity_poly.pdbx_strand_id
1 'polypeptide(L)' 'MSNPLSPEIIQLRSDIEKQLRQTLSSPADFQWLIQQIWNKQHTILSLSTIKRLWGYVPSNGVPRLSTLNTLSQFLD' A
#
# COMPACT_ATOMS: atom_id res chain seq x y z
N MET A 1 -9.58 9.56 -19.71
CA MET A 1 -9.45 8.26 -19.07
C MET A 1 -9.08 8.45 -17.61
N SER A 2 -9.85 7.88 -16.74
CA SER A 2 -9.58 8.06 -15.32
C SER A 2 -8.60 7.02 -14.79
N ASN A 3 -7.65 7.48 -14.02
CA ASN A 3 -6.77 6.62 -13.26
C ASN A 3 -7.50 6.32 -11.94
N PRO A 4 -7.73 5.05 -11.59
CA PRO A 4 -8.40 4.72 -10.34
C PRO A 4 -7.62 5.14 -9.11
N LEU A 5 -6.31 5.40 -9.25
CA LEU A 5 -5.48 5.83 -8.15
C LEU A 5 -5.34 7.35 -8.16
N SER A 6 -5.76 7.99 -7.08
CA SER A 6 -5.63 9.44 -6.95
C SER A 6 -4.18 9.84 -6.71
N PRO A 7 -3.83 11.12 -6.94
CA PRO A 7 -2.48 11.60 -6.64
C PRO A 7 -2.05 11.35 -5.20
N GLU A 8 -2.99 11.42 -4.26
CA GLU A 8 -2.71 11.18 -2.84
C GLU A 8 -2.28 9.74 -2.60
N ILE A 9 -2.90 8.79 -3.29
CA ILE A 9 -2.55 7.37 -3.16
C ILE A 9 -1.17 7.12 -3.76
N ILE A 10 -0.89 7.72 -4.92
CA ILE A 10 0.41 7.59 -5.56
C ILE A 10 1.50 8.17 -4.67
N GLN A 11 1.24 9.31 -4.04
CA GLN A 11 2.18 9.93 -3.12
C GLN A 11 2.40 9.05 -1.89
N LEU A 12 1.32 8.46 -1.35
CA LEU A 12 1.41 7.57 -0.20
C LEU A 12 2.29 6.37 -0.50
N ARG A 13 2.12 5.75 -1.68
CA ARG A 13 2.96 4.64 -2.11
C ARG A 13 4.42 5.04 -2.18
N SER A 14 4.69 6.18 -2.77
CA SER A 14 6.04 6.70 -2.92
C SER A 14 6.68 6.94 -1.55
N ASP A 15 5.94 7.53 -0.62
CA ASP A 15 6.44 7.81 0.72
C ASP A 15 6.77 6.52 1.47
N ILE A 16 5.93 5.50 1.32
CA ILE A 16 6.17 4.20 1.96
C ILE A 16 7.44 3.57 1.39
N GLU A 17 7.60 3.58 0.07
CA GLU A 17 8.80 3.02 -0.55
C GLU A 17 10.06 3.76 -0.13
N LYS A 18 9.97 5.08 0.03
CA LYS A 18 11.09 5.87 0.52
C LYS A 18 11.45 5.50 1.96
N GLN A 19 10.45 5.33 2.80
CA GLN A 19 10.69 4.96 4.20
C GLN A 19 11.32 3.58 4.31
N LEU A 20 10.89 2.65 3.48
CA LEU A 20 11.43 1.29 3.45
C LEU A 20 12.74 1.21 2.67
N ARG A 21 13.07 2.24 1.91
CA ARG A 21 14.24 2.30 1.03
C ARG A 21 14.24 1.17 0.02
N GLN A 22 13.03 0.84 -0.49
CA GLN A 22 12.87 -0.27 -1.41
C GLN A 22 11.64 -0.04 -2.28
N THR A 23 11.78 -0.29 -3.58
CA THR A 23 10.66 -0.27 -4.50
C THR A 23 9.92 -1.60 -4.41
N LEU A 24 8.60 -1.54 -4.30
CA LEU A 24 7.77 -2.73 -4.17
C LEU A 24 7.19 -3.07 -5.54
N SER A 25 7.57 -4.22 -6.09
CA SER A 25 7.17 -4.59 -7.44
C SER A 25 6.75 -6.04 -7.61
N SER A 26 6.92 -6.88 -6.59
CA SER A 26 6.58 -8.30 -6.68
C SER A 26 5.69 -8.72 -5.52
N PRO A 27 4.98 -9.86 -5.65
CA PRO A 27 4.18 -10.35 -4.51
C PRO A 27 5.00 -10.55 -3.24
N ALA A 28 6.25 -10.97 -3.37
CA ALA A 28 7.11 -11.15 -2.22
C ALA A 28 7.38 -9.81 -1.51
N ASP A 29 7.58 -8.74 -2.31
CA ASP A 29 7.75 -7.40 -1.75
C ASP A 29 6.50 -6.95 -1.01
N PHE A 30 5.32 -7.23 -1.57
CA PHE A 30 4.06 -6.84 -0.94
C PHE A 30 3.84 -7.61 0.37
N GLN A 31 4.20 -8.89 0.41
CA GLN A 31 4.11 -9.66 1.64
C GLN A 31 5.07 -9.13 2.70
N TRP A 32 6.26 -8.71 2.28
CA TRP A 32 7.21 -8.10 3.19
C TRP A 32 6.65 -6.80 3.78
N LEU A 33 6.00 -5.97 2.96
CA LEU A 33 5.35 -4.76 3.47
C LEU A 33 4.27 -5.10 4.49
N ILE A 34 3.44 -6.10 4.21
CA ILE A 34 2.39 -6.54 5.13
C ILE A 34 3.01 -6.93 6.47
N GLN A 35 4.13 -7.64 6.43
CA GLN A 35 4.82 -8.05 7.65
C GLN A 35 5.37 -6.84 8.41
N GLN A 36 5.90 -5.84 7.71
CA GLN A 36 6.41 -4.63 8.35
C GLN A 36 5.28 -3.86 9.03
N ILE A 37 4.12 -3.78 8.40
CA ILE A 37 2.96 -3.13 9.00
C ILE A 37 2.51 -3.88 10.25
N TRP A 38 2.47 -5.20 10.18
CA TRP A 38 2.13 -6.02 11.34
C TRP A 38 3.11 -5.78 12.50
N ASN A 39 4.41 -5.77 12.20
CA ASN A 39 5.43 -5.57 13.22
C ASN A 39 5.32 -4.22 13.90
N LYS A 40 4.93 -3.19 13.15
CA LYS A 40 4.86 -1.82 13.67
C LYS A 40 3.53 -1.53 14.37
N GLN A 41 2.42 -1.99 13.80
CA GLN A 41 1.08 -1.57 14.23
C GLN A 41 0.16 -2.73 14.61
N HIS A 42 0.59 -3.95 14.41
CA HIS A 42 -0.23 -5.15 14.64
C HIS A 42 -1.55 -5.11 13.87
N THR A 43 -1.51 -4.53 12.67
CA THR A 43 -2.66 -4.48 11.76
C THR A 43 -2.35 -5.33 10.54
N ILE A 44 -3.29 -6.19 10.16
CA ILE A 44 -3.12 -7.08 9.01
C ILE A 44 -3.82 -6.48 7.80
N LEU A 45 -3.09 -6.34 6.70
CA LEU A 45 -3.66 -5.98 5.40
C LEU A 45 -3.57 -7.18 4.48
N SER A 46 -4.57 -7.34 3.60
CA SER A 46 -4.56 -8.46 2.67
C SER A 46 -3.61 -8.17 1.52
N LEU A 47 -3.02 -9.26 0.98
CA LEU A 47 -2.14 -9.15 -0.17
C LEU A 47 -2.88 -8.56 -1.37
N SER A 48 -4.15 -8.94 -1.57
CA SER A 48 -4.96 -8.41 -2.67
C SER A 48 -5.10 -6.89 -2.58
N THR A 49 -5.33 -6.38 -1.38
CA THR A 49 -5.45 -4.95 -1.16
C THR A 49 -4.17 -4.21 -1.55
N ILE A 50 -3.03 -4.74 -1.13
CA ILE A 50 -1.74 -4.13 -1.44
C ILE A 50 -1.45 -4.21 -2.94
N LYS A 51 -1.73 -5.33 -3.58
CA LYS A 51 -1.54 -5.47 -5.03
C LYS A 51 -2.35 -4.42 -5.80
N ARG A 52 -3.59 -4.18 -5.39
CA ARG A 52 -4.43 -3.17 -6.04
C ARG A 52 -3.90 -1.76 -5.84
N LEU A 53 -3.44 -1.46 -4.64
CA LEU A 53 -2.89 -0.14 -4.34
C LEU A 53 -1.65 0.15 -5.14
N TRP A 54 -0.81 -0.85 -5.36
CA TRP A 54 0.42 -0.67 -6.12
C TRP A 54 0.23 -0.85 -7.62
N GLY A 55 -1.02 -1.10 -8.06
CA GLY A 55 -1.30 -1.25 -9.49
C GLY A 55 -0.82 -2.56 -10.08
N TYR A 56 -0.47 -3.51 -9.24
CA TYR A 56 -0.01 -4.83 -9.70
C TYR A 56 -1.14 -5.62 -10.36
N VAL A 57 -2.37 -5.43 -9.88
CA VAL A 57 -3.56 -6.00 -10.49
C VAL A 57 -4.59 -4.89 -10.67
N PRO A 58 -5.52 -5.03 -11.65
CA PRO A 58 -6.56 -4.02 -11.84
C PRO A 58 -7.42 -3.84 -10.59
N SER A 59 -7.85 -2.61 -10.35
CA SER A 59 -8.73 -2.29 -9.26
C SER A 59 -10.00 -1.68 -9.80
N ASN A 60 -11.16 -2.15 -9.31
CA ASN A 60 -12.46 -1.67 -9.76
C ASN A 60 -13.09 -0.67 -8.79
N GLY A 61 -12.34 -0.17 -7.85
CA GLY A 61 -12.90 0.73 -6.88
C GLY A 61 -11.88 1.53 -6.13
N VAL A 62 -12.39 2.38 -5.24
CA VAL A 62 -11.56 3.23 -4.39
C VAL A 62 -11.08 2.41 -3.20
N PRO A 63 -9.82 2.53 -2.78
CA PRO A 63 -9.34 1.86 -1.58
C PRO A 63 -10.15 2.28 -0.35
N ARG A 64 -10.28 1.36 0.60
CA ARG A 64 -11.00 1.66 1.83
C ARG A 64 -10.24 2.70 2.66
N LEU A 65 -10.99 3.58 3.30
CA LEU A 65 -10.38 4.60 4.15
C LEU A 65 -9.56 3.97 5.26
N SER A 66 -10.02 2.87 5.84
CA SER A 66 -9.25 2.17 6.89
C SER A 66 -7.89 1.71 6.40
N THR A 67 -7.82 1.23 5.15
CA THR A 67 -6.55 0.83 4.55
C THR A 67 -5.61 2.02 4.41
N LEU A 68 -6.12 3.14 3.90
CA LEU A 68 -5.32 4.35 3.74
C LEU A 68 -4.85 4.90 5.08
N ASN A 69 -5.70 4.85 6.09
CA ASN A 69 -5.32 5.28 7.44
C ASN A 69 -4.21 4.39 8.01
N THR A 70 -4.30 3.08 7.80
CA THR A 70 -3.26 2.16 8.25
C THR A 70 -1.92 2.48 7.61
N LEU A 71 -1.91 2.73 6.31
CA LEU A 71 -0.68 3.07 5.60
C LEU A 71 -0.13 4.43 6.03
N SER A 72 -1.00 5.41 6.28
CA SER A 72 -0.57 6.71 6.79
C SER A 72 0.06 6.58 8.16
N GLN A 73 -0.52 5.78 9.04
CA GLN A 73 0.05 5.53 10.37
C GLN A 73 1.40 4.84 10.27
N PHE A 74 1.58 4.00 9.28
CA PHE A 74 2.86 3.32 9.07
C PHE A 74 3.98 4.31 8.80
N LEU A 75 3.67 5.45 8.20
CA LEU A 75 4.65 6.50 7.88
C LEU A 75 5.01 7.35 9.09
N ASP A 76 4.20 7.32 10.13
CA ASP A 76 4.47 8.11 11.36
C ASP A 76 5.59 7.45 12.21
#